data_124dc09a50776be57ab4a474782a62e3
#
_entry.id   124dc09a50776be57ab4a474782a62e3
#
_cell.length_a   1.000
_cell.length_b   1.000
_cell.length_c   1.000
_cell.angle_alpha   90.00
_cell.angle_beta   90.00
_cell.angle_gamma   90.00
#
_symmetry.space_group_name_H-M   'P 1'
#
loop_
_entity.id
_entity.type
_entity.pdbx_description
1 polymer ?
#
loop_
_entity_poly.entity_id
_entity_poly.type
_entity_poly.pdbx_seq_one_letter_code
_entity_poly.pdbx_strand_id
1 'polypeptide(L)'
;TECMTLLKSLDMNAVRLRVWVNPTDGWCNAADLLVKARRASNLGMRIMIDFHYSDSWADPSKQTKPAAWTTYDLNGLKTAVANHTRDVLTLLKNNQIAVEWVQVGNETGNGMLWETGKASVSMSNYAALTTAGYDAVKEVYPNAKVIVHIHNGYDNNLFRWIFDGLKNNGGKWDIIGMSLYPSWYTVKNDWQSANNACLANMNDMVTRYNKEVMIVECGMSWDIAATAKSFLTDLISKTKQVKNGMGTGVFYWEPQSYGNWKGYTLGAFDNSGRPTVALDAFRNITETLQLKAETFNIHYNKTVAEISFDERFRKVSVISAAGKIVLTAENTDSIETRQLSPGTYIVNALAYSGKESKAKVLLY
;
A
#
# COMPACT_ATOMS: atom_id res chain seq x y z
N THR A 1 4.30 21.35 -7.55
CA THR A 1 4.61 19.98 -8.03
C THR A 1 3.31 19.24 -8.25
N GLU A 2 3.21 18.47 -9.31
CA GLU A 2 2.06 17.63 -9.60
C GLU A 2 1.91 16.55 -8.50
N CYS A 3 0.67 16.26 -8.07
CA CYS A 3 0.41 15.48 -6.87
C CYS A 3 0.96 14.04 -6.95
N MET A 4 0.72 13.31 -8.05
CA MET A 4 1.23 11.94 -8.19
C MET A 4 2.77 11.90 -8.22
N THR A 5 3.41 12.90 -8.86
CA THR A 5 4.86 13.08 -8.86
C THR A 5 5.39 13.31 -7.45
N LEU A 6 4.70 14.13 -6.66
CA LEU A 6 5.06 14.36 -5.26
C LEU A 6 4.94 13.07 -4.44
N LEU A 7 3.81 12.35 -4.53
CA LEU A 7 3.60 11.11 -3.80
C LEU A 7 4.62 10.03 -4.22
N LYS A 8 4.95 9.94 -5.51
CA LYS A 8 6.03 9.07 -6.00
C LYS A 8 7.39 9.43 -5.38
N SER A 9 7.69 10.73 -5.23
CA SER A 9 8.95 11.19 -4.59
C SER A 9 9.02 10.88 -3.09
N LEU A 10 7.89 10.51 -2.49
CA LEU A 10 7.77 10.01 -1.11
C LEU A 10 7.74 8.48 -1.04
N ASP A 11 8.22 7.80 -2.11
CA ASP A 11 8.30 6.35 -2.27
C ASP A 11 6.96 5.60 -2.34
N MET A 12 5.85 6.30 -2.50
CA MET A 12 4.58 5.65 -2.85
C MET A 12 4.69 5.05 -4.26
N ASN A 13 4.52 3.74 -4.37
CA ASN A 13 4.80 2.98 -5.60
C ASN A 13 3.55 2.47 -6.32
N ALA A 14 2.37 2.70 -5.75
CA ALA A 14 1.10 2.27 -6.31
C ALA A 14 0.03 3.34 -6.11
N VAL A 15 -0.99 3.30 -6.95
CA VAL A 15 -2.18 4.17 -6.85
C VAL A 15 -3.45 3.36 -7.01
N ARG A 16 -4.45 3.66 -6.19
CA ARG A 16 -5.81 3.13 -6.26
C ARG A 16 -6.71 4.19 -6.87
N LEU A 17 -7.35 3.88 -7.97
CA LEU A 17 -8.18 4.77 -8.77
C LEU A 17 -9.61 4.23 -8.81
N ARG A 18 -10.57 4.98 -8.23
CA ARG A 18 -11.98 4.60 -8.27
C ARG A 18 -12.62 4.91 -9.61
N VAL A 19 -13.63 4.14 -9.96
CA VAL A 19 -14.47 4.37 -11.13
C VAL A 19 -15.95 4.19 -10.78
N TRP A 20 -16.76 5.15 -11.23
CA TRP A 20 -18.22 5.16 -11.17
C TRP A 20 -18.80 4.83 -12.54
N VAL A 21 -20.09 4.46 -12.58
CA VAL A 21 -20.75 4.04 -13.83
C VAL A 21 -21.09 5.24 -14.69
N ASN A 22 -21.92 6.17 -14.16
CA ASN A 22 -22.33 7.36 -14.90
C ASN A 22 -22.49 8.56 -13.95
N PRO A 23 -21.39 9.11 -13.41
CA PRO A 23 -21.45 10.25 -12.50
C PRO A 23 -21.92 11.52 -13.20
N THR A 24 -22.75 12.29 -12.51
CA THR A 24 -23.36 13.50 -13.07
C THR A 24 -22.38 14.66 -13.27
N ASP A 25 -21.31 14.71 -12.48
CA ASP A 25 -20.27 15.74 -12.53
C ASP A 25 -19.10 15.42 -13.46
N GLY A 26 -19.14 14.25 -14.10
CA GLY A 26 -18.10 13.79 -15.02
C GLY A 26 -16.80 13.29 -14.36
N TRP A 27 -16.63 13.46 -13.05
CA TRP A 27 -15.45 12.93 -12.34
C TRP A 27 -15.61 11.45 -12.02
N CYS A 28 -14.51 10.74 -12.01
CA CYS A 28 -14.46 9.29 -11.74
C CYS A 28 -15.22 8.41 -12.74
N ASN A 29 -15.58 8.90 -13.93
CA ASN A 29 -16.01 8.06 -15.04
C ASN A 29 -14.81 7.37 -15.73
N ALA A 30 -15.07 6.52 -16.71
CA ALA A 30 -14.02 5.80 -17.43
C ALA A 30 -13.01 6.72 -18.14
N ALA A 31 -13.45 7.87 -18.68
CA ALA A 31 -12.58 8.81 -19.37
C ALA A 31 -11.62 9.52 -18.38
N ASP A 32 -12.13 10.00 -17.25
CA ASP A 32 -11.33 10.60 -16.17
C ASP A 32 -10.38 9.56 -15.55
N LEU A 33 -10.85 8.32 -15.36
CA LEU A 33 -9.99 7.22 -14.92
C LEU A 33 -8.80 7.01 -15.86
N LEU A 34 -9.02 6.99 -17.19
CA LEU A 34 -7.95 6.82 -18.17
C LEU A 34 -6.89 7.91 -18.07
N VAL A 35 -7.29 9.17 -17.87
CA VAL A 35 -6.34 10.30 -17.70
C VAL A 35 -5.48 10.08 -16.47
N LYS A 36 -6.08 9.71 -15.33
CA LYS A 36 -5.37 9.43 -14.07
C LYS A 36 -4.45 8.21 -14.19
N ALA A 37 -4.93 7.14 -14.82
CA ALA A 37 -4.17 5.92 -15.04
C ALA A 37 -2.93 6.15 -15.93
N ARG A 38 -3.06 6.95 -16.99
CA ARG A 38 -1.91 7.35 -17.83
C ARG A 38 -0.86 8.13 -17.04
N ARG A 39 -1.28 9.07 -16.20
CA ARG A 39 -0.35 9.83 -15.34
C ARG A 39 0.41 8.90 -14.40
N ALA A 40 -0.28 7.97 -13.75
CA ALA A 40 0.33 6.98 -12.87
C ALA A 40 1.29 6.05 -13.62
N SER A 41 0.86 5.53 -14.78
CA SER A 41 1.66 4.66 -15.65
C SER A 41 2.95 5.34 -16.12
N ASN A 42 2.87 6.61 -16.55
CA ASN A 42 4.04 7.40 -16.97
C ASN A 42 5.06 7.62 -15.83
N LEU A 43 4.62 7.57 -14.58
CA LEU A 43 5.48 7.63 -13.40
C LEU A 43 5.99 6.23 -12.96
N GLY A 44 5.64 5.17 -13.68
CA GLY A 44 5.99 3.79 -13.29
C GLY A 44 5.33 3.35 -11.98
N MET A 45 4.15 3.89 -11.65
CA MET A 45 3.38 3.45 -10.49
C MET A 45 2.51 2.25 -10.85
N ARG A 46 2.38 1.31 -9.92
CA ARG A 46 1.47 0.17 -10.01
C ARG A 46 0.03 0.65 -9.86
N ILE A 47 -0.92 0.04 -10.54
CA ILE A 47 -2.29 0.55 -10.63
C ILE A 47 -3.29 -0.48 -10.10
N MET A 48 -4.15 -0.02 -9.19
CA MET A 48 -5.37 -0.68 -8.73
C MET A 48 -6.58 0.09 -9.27
N ILE A 49 -7.55 -0.62 -9.84
CA ILE A 49 -8.85 -0.05 -10.24
C ILE A 49 -9.90 -0.45 -9.21
N ASP A 50 -10.63 0.53 -8.71
CA ASP A 50 -11.66 0.38 -7.69
C ASP A 50 -13.05 0.67 -8.29
N PHE A 51 -13.80 -0.40 -8.57
CA PHE A 51 -15.17 -0.30 -9.08
C PHE A 51 -16.17 -0.12 -7.94
N HIS A 52 -16.87 1.01 -7.91
CA HIS A 52 -17.98 1.21 -6.96
C HIS A 52 -19.30 0.59 -7.41
N TYR A 53 -19.50 0.39 -8.71
CA TYR A 53 -20.77 -0.03 -9.34
C TYR A 53 -21.96 0.85 -8.91
N SER A 54 -21.73 2.13 -8.88
CA SER A 54 -22.66 3.18 -8.54
C SER A 54 -22.36 4.41 -9.39
N ASP A 55 -23.27 5.39 -9.45
CA ASP A 55 -23.03 6.71 -10.08
C ASP A 55 -22.36 7.69 -9.12
N SER A 56 -22.15 7.29 -7.87
CA SER A 56 -21.53 8.08 -6.80
C SER A 56 -20.85 7.17 -5.78
N TRP A 57 -20.56 7.70 -4.60
CA TRP A 57 -19.97 6.94 -3.49
C TRP A 57 -20.78 5.69 -3.14
N ALA A 58 -20.13 4.54 -3.12
CA ALA A 58 -20.57 3.32 -2.47
C ALA A 58 -19.73 3.14 -1.20
N ASP A 59 -20.38 2.92 -0.07
CA ASP A 59 -19.77 2.79 1.26
C ASP A 59 -20.59 1.83 2.14
N PRO A 60 -20.17 1.53 3.39
CA PRO A 60 -20.88 0.58 4.25
C PRO A 60 -22.34 0.97 4.57
N SER A 61 -22.70 2.26 4.42
CA SER A 61 -24.06 2.74 4.69
C SER A 61 -24.95 2.72 3.45
N LYS A 62 -24.36 2.67 2.24
CA LYS A 62 -25.11 2.73 0.98
C LYS A 62 -24.37 2.03 -0.15
N GLN A 63 -25.10 1.23 -0.90
CA GLN A 63 -24.64 0.51 -2.07
C GLN A 63 -25.68 0.68 -3.19
N THR A 64 -25.93 1.95 -3.55
CA THR A 64 -26.99 2.34 -4.47
C THR A 64 -26.68 1.87 -5.88
N LYS A 65 -27.66 1.23 -6.53
CA LYS A 65 -27.56 0.88 -7.94
C LYS A 65 -27.36 2.14 -8.81
N PRO A 66 -26.59 2.08 -9.90
CA PRO A 66 -26.64 3.13 -10.93
C PRO A 66 -28.06 3.38 -11.43
N ALA A 67 -28.37 4.61 -11.76
CA ALA A 67 -29.71 4.96 -12.26
C ALA A 67 -30.15 4.09 -13.45
N ALA A 68 -29.22 3.78 -14.35
CA ALA A 68 -29.48 2.91 -15.51
C ALA A 68 -29.75 1.42 -15.15
N TRP A 69 -29.45 0.98 -13.93
CA TRP A 69 -29.58 -0.41 -13.49
C TRP A 69 -30.68 -0.63 -12.46
N THR A 70 -31.45 0.39 -12.12
CA THR A 70 -32.46 0.35 -11.02
C THR A 70 -33.53 -0.69 -11.25
N THR A 71 -33.93 -0.95 -12.50
CA THR A 71 -34.97 -1.91 -12.89
C THR A 71 -34.45 -3.32 -13.13
N TYR A 72 -33.13 -3.54 -13.04
CA TYR A 72 -32.55 -4.83 -13.35
C TYR A 72 -32.76 -5.82 -12.21
N ASP A 73 -33.15 -7.03 -12.59
CA ASP A 73 -33.08 -8.22 -11.73
C ASP A 73 -31.64 -8.69 -11.52
N LEU A 74 -31.44 -9.78 -10.82
CA LEU A 74 -30.12 -10.34 -10.57
C LEU A 74 -29.35 -10.63 -11.88
N ASN A 75 -30.00 -11.20 -12.88
CA ASN A 75 -29.33 -11.54 -14.14
C ASN A 75 -28.95 -10.29 -14.94
N GLY A 76 -29.82 -9.29 -14.97
CA GLY A 76 -29.54 -8.00 -15.54
C GLY A 76 -28.35 -7.31 -14.84
N LEU A 77 -28.30 -7.35 -13.50
CA LEU A 77 -27.19 -6.78 -12.73
C LEU A 77 -25.87 -7.52 -12.93
N LYS A 78 -25.87 -8.86 -13.00
CA LYS A 78 -24.67 -9.65 -13.33
C LYS A 78 -24.10 -9.23 -14.70
N THR A 79 -24.98 -9.12 -15.70
CA THR A 79 -24.59 -8.67 -17.04
C THR A 79 -24.05 -7.25 -17.02
N ALA A 80 -24.69 -6.33 -16.31
CA ALA A 80 -24.27 -4.93 -16.21
C ALA A 80 -22.91 -4.79 -15.50
N VAL A 81 -22.69 -5.50 -14.40
CA VAL A 81 -21.40 -5.56 -13.68
C VAL A 81 -20.31 -6.08 -14.62
N ALA A 82 -20.55 -7.21 -15.30
CA ALA A 82 -19.55 -7.80 -16.20
C ALA A 82 -19.22 -6.86 -17.37
N ASN A 83 -20.23 -6.26 -18.01
CA ASN A 83 -20.03 -5.35 -19.14
C ASN A 83 -19.28 -4.09 -18.72
N HIS A 84 -19.71 -3.41 -17.66
CA HIS A 84 -19.02 -2.19 -17.18
C HIS A 84 -17.56 -2.50 -16.81
N THR A 85 -17.31 -3.60 -16.13
CA THR A 85 -15.95 -4.03 -15.78
C THR A 85 -15.12 -4.27 -17.04
N ARG A 86 -15.65 -5.01 -18.00
CA ARG A 86 -14.98 -5.32 -19.27
C ARG A 86 -14.69 -4.06 -20.07
N ASP A 87 -15.68 -3.16 -20.21
CA ASP A 87 -15.56 -1.94 -21.00
C ASP A 87 -14.47 -1.01 -20.46
N VAL A 88 -14.49 -0.75 -19.15
CA VAL A 88 -13.47 0.07 -18.48
C VAL A 88 -12.08 -0.55 -18.59
N LEU A 89 -11.94 -1.83 -18.31
CA LEU A 89 -10.64 -2.50 -18.38
C LEU A 89 -10.12 -2.62 -19.81
N THR A 90 -10.99 -2.85 -20.80
CA THR A 90 -10.62 -2.86 -22.22
C THR A 90 -10.14 -1.48 -22.68
N LEU A 91 -10.80 -0.40 -22.24
CA LEU A 91 -10.33 0.97 -22.47
C LEU A 91 -8.90 1.16 -21.97
N LEU A 92 -8.60 0.72 -20.75
CA LEU A 92 -7.25 0.82 -20.18
C LEU A 92 -6.25 -0.05 -20.97
N LYS A 93 -6.60 -1.29 -21.30
CA LYS A 93 -5.74 -2.22 -22.04
C LYS A 93 -5.40 -1.70 -23.44
N ASN A 94 -6.38 -1.15 -24.16
CA ASN A 94 -6.19 -0.57 -25.50
C ASN A 94 -5.28 0.68 -25.45
N ASN A 95 -5.16 1.32 -24.29
CA ASN A 95 -4.26 2.42 -24.04
C ASN A 95 -2.93 2.00 -23.36
N GLN A 96 -2.61 0.70 -23.38
CA GLN A 96 -1.36 0.12 -22.88
C GLN A 96 -1.11 0.37 -21.38
N ILE A 97 -2.19 0.53 -20.60
CA ILE A 97 -2.10 0.67 -19.14
C ILE A 97 -2.03 -0.73 -18.53
N ALA A 98 -0.97 -1.02 -17.78
CA ALA A 98 -0.88 -2.24 -16.97
C ALA A 98 -1.72 -2.08 -15.69
N VAL A 99 -2.65 -3.01 -15.45
CA VAL A 99 -3.46 -3.07 -14.22
C VAL A 99 -3.05 -4.29 -13.44
N GLU A 100 -2.65 -4.08 -12.19
CA GLU A 100 -2.19 -5.18 -11.32
C GLU A 100 -3.29 -5.73 -10.42
N TRP A 101 -4.16 -4.84 -9.94
CA TRP A 101 -5.28 -5.21 -9.07
C TRP A 101 -6.58 -4.59 -9.54
N VAL A 102 -7.66 -5.29 -9.31
CA VAL A 102 -9.02 -4.79 -9.57
C VAL A 102 -9.90 -5.11 -8.37
N GLN A 103 -10.47 -4.08 -7.79
CA GLN A 103 -11.41 -4.18 -6.70
C GLN A 103 -12.83 -4.24 -7.26
N VAL A 104 -13.54 -5.32 -6.94
CA VAL A 104 -14.93 -5.58 -7.35
C VAL A 104 -15.88 -5.18 -6.23
N GLY A 105 -16.38 -3.94 -6.31
CA GLY A 105 -17.15 -3.28 -5.26
C GLY A 105 -16.27 -2.58 -4.22
N ASN A 106 -16.76 -1.50 -3.63
CA ASN A 106 -16.11 -0.74 -2.57
C ASN A 106 -16.83 -0.95 -1.24
N GLU A 107 -16.06 -1.34 -0.19
CA GLU A 107 -16.53 -1.55 1.19
C GLU A 107 -17.82 -2.37 1.30
N THR A 108 -17.86 -3.51 0.62
CA THR A 108 -19.03 -4.38 0.44
C THR A 108 -19.32 -5.26 1.67
N GLY A 109 -19.13 -4.74 2.89
CA GLY A 109 -19.36 -5.46 4.15
C GLY A 109 -20.81 -5.91 4.39
N ASN A 110 -21.76 -5.46 3.59
CA ASN A 110 -23.11 -6.03 3.49
C ASN A 110 -23.54 -6.17 2.03
N GLY A 111 -22.61 -6.60 1.15
CA GLY A 111 -22.89 -6.77 -0.26
C GLY A 111 -22.84 -5.47 -1.06
N MET A 112 -23.31 -5.49 -2.31
CA MET A 112 -23.32 -4.36 -3.24
C MET A 112 -24.62 -4.32 -4.04
N LEU A 113 -24.94 -3.19 -4.70
CA LEU A 113 -26.13 -3.05 -5.57
C LEU A 113 -27.44 -3.38 -4.83
N TRP A 114 -27.66 -2.71 -3.69
CA TRP A 114 -28.81 -2.96 -2.82
C TRP A 114 -30.15 -2.66 -3.52
N GLU A 115 -31.26 -3.35 -3.18
CA GLU A 115 -31.33 -4.47 -2.23
C GLU A 115 -30.90 -5.83 -2.85
N THR A 116 -30.87 -5.96 -4.16
CA THR A 116 -30.70 -7.24 -4.88
C THR A 116 -29.44 -8.00 -4.45
N GLY A 117 -28.30 -7.28 -4.32
CA GLY A 117 -27.01 -7.88 -3.91
C GLY A 117 -26.64 -7.60 -2.45
N LYS A 118 -27.61 -7.24 -1.58
CA LYS A 118 -27.37 -7.05 -0.15
C LYS A 118 -27.14 -8.40 0.53
N ALA A 119 -25.97 -8.60 1.11
CA ALA A 119 -25.53 -9.89 1.64
C ALA A 119 -26.43 -10.42 2.76
N SER A 120 -26.94 -9.54 3.64
CA SER A 120 -27.89 -9.91 4.69
C SER A 120 -29.28 -10.32 4.18
N VAL A 121 -29.61 -9.99 2.92
CA VAL A 121 -30.86 -10.40 2.25
C VAL A 121 -30.62 -11.67 1.43
N SER A 122 -29.54 -11.69 0.64
CA SER A 122 -29.18 -12.84 -0.17
C SER A 122 -27.66 -12.89 -0.40
N MET A 123 -26.98 -13.70 0.37
CA MET A 123 -25.53 -13.92 0.22
C MET A 123 -25.21 -14.55 -1.16
N SER A 124 -26.09 -15.41 -1.68
CA SER A 124 -25.94 -16.03 -3.01
C SER A 124 -25.98 -14.99 -4.14
N ASN A 125 -26.85 -13.96 -4.03
CA ASN A 125 -26.89 -12.89 -5.00
C ASN A 125 -25.60 -12.06 -4.95
N TYR A 126 -25.11 -11.73 -3.76
CA TYR A 126 -23.85 -11.01 -3.61
C TYR A 126 -22.68 -11.82 -4.19
N ALA A 127 -22.59 -13.11 -3.90
CA ALA A 127 -21.57 -13.99 -4.46
C ALA A 127 -21.64 -14.06 -6.00
N ALA A 128 -22.86 -14.13 -6.56
CA ALA A 128 -23.04 -14.12 -8.01
C ALA A 128 -22.60 -12.82 -8.69
N LEU A 129 -22.87 -11.67 -8.07
CA LEU A 129 -22.43 -10.36 -8.55
C LEU A 129 -20.91 -10.20 -8.45
N THR A 130 -20.31 -10.60 -7.33
CA THR A 130 -18.86 -10.61 -7.14
C THR A 130 -18.17 -11.48 -8.20
N THR A 131 -18.72 -12.69 -8.45
CA THR A 131 -18.18 -13.61 -9.46
C THR A 131 -18.30 -13.05 -10.87
N ALA A 132 -19.40 -12.36 -11.20
CA ALA A 132 -19.55 -11.71 -12.53
C ALA A 132 -18.46 -10.65 -12.77
N GLY A 133 -18.15 -9.84 -11.76
CA GLY A 133 -17.02 -8.89 -11.82
C GLY A 133 -15.68 -9.61 -11.93
N TYR A 134 -15.44 -10.63 -11.10
CA TYR A 134 -14.22 -11.43 -11.15
C TYR A 134 -13.94 -12.01 -12.54
N ASP A 135 -14.92 -12.68 -13.12
CA ASP A 135 -14.77 -13.33 -14.42
C ASP A 135 -14.49 -12.29 -15.52
N ALA A 136 -15.16 -11.14 -15.51
CA ALA A 136 -14.92 -10.04 -16.44
C ALA A 136 -13.49 -9.45 -16.32
N VAL A 137 -12.95 -9.35 -15.10
CA VAL A 137 -11.56 -8.96 -14.90
C VAL A 137 -10.61 -9.96 -15.56
N LYS A 138 -10.83 -11.26 -15.34
CA LYS A 138 -9.95 -12.31 -15.85
C LYS A 138 -10.01 -12.44 -17.38
N GLU A 139 -11.12 -12.08 -18.01
CA GLU A 139 -11.20 -12.01 -19.48
C GLU A 139 -10.26 -10.94 -20.06
N VAL A 140 -10.17 -9.77 -19.44
CA VAL A 140 -9.39 -8.64 -19.97
C VAL A 140 -7.94 -8.67 -19.48
N TYR A 141 -7.75 -8.89 -18.19
CA TYR A 141 -6.44 -8.96 -17.51
C TYR A 141 -6.32 -10.28 -16.75
N PRO A 142 -5.95 -11.40 -17.39
CA PRO A 142 -5.90 -12.72 -16.74
C PRO A 142 -5.00 -12.77 -15.50
N ASN A 143 -3.93 -11.97 -15.48
CA ASN A 143 -2.95 -11.92 -14.40
C ASN A 143 -3.29 -10.92 -13.30
N ALA A 144 -4.24 -10.00 -13.52
CA ALA A 144 -4.64 -9.06 -12.48
C ALA A 144 -5.32 -9.80 -11.33
N LYS A 145 -4.99 -9.42 -10.09
CA LYS A 145 -5.61 -10.00 -8.89
C LYS A 145 -6.89 -9.25 -8.55
N VAL A 146 -7.93 -10.00 -8.26
CA VAL A 146 -9.25 -9.46 -7.94
C VAL A 146 -9.42 -9.36 -6.43
N ILE A 147 -9.80 -8.19 -5.96
CA ILE A 147 -9.97 -7.85 -4.55
C ILE A 147 -11.45 -7.75 -4.21
N VAL A 148 -11.86 -8.38 -3.12
CA VAL A 148 -13.11 -8.06 -2.41
C VAL A 148 -12.75 -7.21 -1.21
N HIS A 149 -13.33 -5.99 -1.13
CA HIS A 149 -13.00 -4.98 -0.14
C HIS A 149 -14.08 -4.83 0.92
N ILE A 150 -13.69 -4.94 2.18
CA ILE A 150 -14.55 -4.84 3.36
C ILE A 150 -14.01 -3.74 4.30
N HIS A 151 -14.91 -2.96 4.88
CA HIS A 151 -14.59 -1.96 5.90
C HIS A 151 -14.20 -2.58 7.24
N ASN A 152 -13.70 -1.76 8.18
CA ASN A 152 -13.39 -2.17 9.56
C ASN A 152 -12.45 -3.40 9.63
N GLY A 153 -11.25 -3.29 9.07
CA GLY A 153 -10.26 -4.37 9.03
C GLY A 153 -9.95 -5.03 10.38
N TYR A 154 -10.36 -4.41 11.48
CA TYR A 154 -10.27 -4.95 12.83
C TYR A 154 -11.44 -5.88 13.22
N ASP A 155 -12.54 -5.91 12.44
CA ASP A 155 -13.76 -6.70 12.76
C ASP A 155 -13.69 -8.09 12.14
N ASN A 156 -13.02 -9.02 12.83
CA ASN A 156 -12.86 -10.39 12.35
C ASN A 156 -14.19 -11.11 12.13
N ASN A 157 -15.24 -10.81 12.92
CA ASN A 157 -16.55 -11.45 12.77
C ASN A 157 -17.22 -11.05 11.45
N LEU A 158 -17.14 -9.76 11.08
CA LEU A 158 -17.64 -9.26 9.80
C LEU A 158 -16.92 -9.96 8.64
N PHE A 159 -15.58 -10.06 8.71
CA PHE A 159 -14.77 -10.69 7.66
C PHE A 159 -15.09 -12.17 7.52
N ARG A 160 -15.21 -12.92 8.62
CA ARG A 160 -15.62 -14.32 8.58
C ARG A 160 -17.01 -14.49 7.98
N TRP A 161 -17.98 -13.68 8.41
CA TRP A 161 -19.33 -13.75 7.89
C TRP A 161 -19.38 -13.55 6.35
N ILE A 162 -18.70 -12.54 5.84
CA ILE A 162 -18.67 -12.26 4.40
C ILE A 162 -17.92 -13.35 3.63
N PHE A 163 -16.70 -13.69 4.02
CA PHE A 163 -15.87 -14.60 3.22
C PHE A 163 -16.29 -16.07 3.36
N ASP A 164 -16.85 -16.50 4.49
CA ASP A 164 -17.54 -17.79 4.59
C ASP A 164 -18.79 -17.80 3.69
N GLY A 165 -19.55 -16.71 3.72
CA GLY A 165 -20.71 -16.55 2.86
C GLY A 165 -20.37 -16.64 1.38
N LEU A 166 -19.36 -15.88 0.93
CA LEU A 166 -18.87 -15.95 -0.44
C LEU A 166 -18.39 -17.37 -0.80
N LYS A 167 -17.54 -17.97 0.02
CA LYS A 167 -17.01 -19.32 -0.20
C LYS A 167 -18.13 -20.35 -0.34
N ASN A 168 -19.12 -20.32 0.55
CA ASN A 168 -20.22 -21.28 0.56
C ASN A 168 -21.20 -21.10 -0.61
N ASN A 169 -21.20 -19.92 -1.26
CA ASN A 169 -22.05 -19.60 -2.40
C ASN A 169 -21.26 -19.49 -3.74
N GLY A 170 -20.03 -20.02 -3.78
CA GLY A 170 -19.24 -20.05 -5.02
C GLY A 170 -18.69 -18.70 -5.47
N GLY A 171 -18.60 -17.72 -4.57
CA GLY A 171 -17.98 -16.44 -4.82
C GLY A 171 -16.47 -16.57 -5.10
N LYS A 172 -15.93 -15.70 -5.97
CA LYS A 172 -14.53 -15.72 -6.40
C LYS A 172 -13.81 -14.46 -5.98
N TRP A 173 -12.59 -14.59 -5.47
CA TRP A 173 -11.66 -13.51 -5.17
C TRP A 173 -10.22 -14.03 -5.08
N ASP A 174 -9.24 -13.14 -5.25
CA ASP A 174 -7.81 -13.47 -5.10
C ASP A 174 -7.23 -12.85 -3.81
N ILE A 175 -7.66 -11.63 -3.46
CA ILE A 175 -7.15 -10.86 -2.32
C ILE A 175 -8.33 -10.39 -1.46
N ILE A 176 -8.13 -10.38 -0.15
CA ILE A 176 -9.04 -9.79 0.84
C ILE A 176 -8.57 -8.37 1.13
N GLY A 177 -9.34 -7.37 0.68
CA GLY A 177 -9.08 -5.96 0.92
C GLY A 177 -9.73 -5.45 2.21
N MET A 178 -9.05 -4.57 2.92
CA MET A 178 -9.50 -4.04 4.21
C MET A 178 -9.38 -2.52 4.26
N SER A 179 -10.40 -1.81 4.76
CA SER A 179 -10.23 -0.44 5.26
C SER A 179 -9.83 -0.46 6.72
N LEU A 180 -8.95 0.44 7.13
CA LEU A 180 -8.59 0.63 8.53
C LEU A 180 -8.49 2.11 8.91
N TYR A 181 -9.46 2.55 9.70
CA TYR A 181 -9.54 3.90 10.26
C TYR A 181 -9.69 3.84 11.78
N PRO A 182 -8.66 4.23 12.54
CA PRO A 182 -8.74 4.22 14.01
C PRO A 182 -9.84 5.09 14.60
N SER A 183 -10.30 6.12 13.87
CA SER A 183 -11.41 6.97 14.27
C SER A 183 -12.75 6.23 14.40
N TRP A 184 -12.88 5.06 13.77
CA TRP A 184 -14.08 4.21 13.82
C TRP A 184 -13.87 2.94 14.64
N TYR A 185 -12.70 2.78 15.26
CA TYR A 185 -12.45 1.66 16.16
C TYR A 185 -13.29 1.77 17.44
N THR A 186 -13.55 0.66 18.11
CA THR A 186 -14.38 0.55 19.33
C THR A 186 -13.96 1.54 20.42
N VAL A 187 -12.65 1.67 20.65
CA VAL A 187 -12.08 2.76 21.44
C VAL A 187 -11.55 3.78 20.44
N LYS A 188 -12.30 4.86 20.27
CA LYS A 188 -12.01 5.88 19.25
C LYS A 188 -10.57 6.38 19.33
N ASN A 189 -9.89 6.32 18.19
CA ASN A 189 -8.48 6.74 18.00
C ASN A 189 -7.43 5.89 18.74
N ASP A 190 -7.78 4.76 19.35
CA ASP A 190 -6.79 3.77 19.80
C ASP A 190 -6.25 3.00 18.59
N TRP A 191 -5.32 3.62 17.91
CA TRP A 191 -4.74 3.07 16.68
C TRP A 191 -3.86 1.84 16.96
N GLN A 192 -3.23 1.73 18.14
CA GLN A 192 -2.41 0.57 18.50
C GLN A 192 -3.27 -0.69 18.58
N SER A 193 -4.38 -0.61 19.31
CA SER A 193 -5.32 -1.72 19.41
C SER A 193 -6.00 -2.02 18.06
N ALA A 194 -6.35 -1.00 17.28
CA ALA A 194 -6.91 -1.17 15.95
C ALA A 194 -5.96 -1.92 15.00
N ASN A 195 -4.68 -1.52 14.97
CA ASN A 195 -3.64 -2.20 14.18
C ASN A 195 -3.41 -3.64 14.63
N ASN A 196 -3.39 -3.90 15.95
CA ASN A 196 -3.23 -5.24 16.49
C ASN A 196 -4.42 -6.15 16.12
N ALA A 197 -5.64 -5.66 16.27
CA ALA A 197 -6.84 -6.38 15.88
C ALA A 197 -6.87 -6.66 14.37
N CYS A 198 -6.43 -5.68 13.55
CA CYS A 198 -6.33 -5.84 12.11
C CYS A 198 -5.29 -6.90 11.72
N LEU A 199 -4.10 -6.91 12.34
CA LEU A 199 -3.09 -7.97 12.11
C LEU A 199 -3.65 -9.35 12.48
N ALA A 200 -4.34 -9.46 13.62
CA ALA A 200 -4.98 -10.71 14.01
C ALA A 200 -6.00 -11.19 12.96
N ASN A 201 -6.84 -10.26 12.46
CA ASN A 201 -7.80 -10.53 11.39
C ASN A 201 -7.09 -10.93 10.07
N MET A 202 -6.08 -10.21 9.63
CA MET A 202 -5.29 -10.55 8.44
C MET A 202 -4.74 -11.99 8.54
N ASN A 203 -4.16 -12.36 9.68
CA ASN A 203 -3.61 -13.70 9.90
C ASN A 203 -4.70 -14.79 9.94
N ASP A 204 -5.88 -14.49 10.47
CA ASP A 204 -7.03 -15.40 10.44
C ASP A 204 -7.54 -15.60 9.00
N MET A 205 -7.68 -14.53 8.22
CA MET A 205 -8.09 -14.60 6.82
C MET A 205 -7.13 -15.43 5.96
N VAL A 206 -5.83 -15.22 6.13
CA VAL A 206 -4.79 -16.04 5.47
C VAL A 206 -4.92 -17.50 5.85
N THR A 207 -5.06 -17.79 7.15
CA THR A 207 -5.17 -19.18 7.64
C THR A 207 -6.43 -19.87 7.12
N ARG A 208 -7.56 -19.14 7.08
CA ARG A 208 -8.89 -19.69 6.77
C ARG A 208 -9.14 -19.88 5.27
N TYR A 209 -8.62 -18.95 4.45
CA TYR A 209 -8.93 -18.92 3.01
C TYR A 209 -7.71 -19.15 2.12
N ASN A 210 -6.50 -19.14 2.65
CA ASN A 210 -5.24 -19.21 1.90
C ASN A 210 -5.21 -18.15 0.78
N LYS A 211 -5.59 -16.92 1.11
CA LYS A 211 -5.63 -15.77 0.22
C LYS A 211 -4.74 -14.64 0.76
N GLU A 212 -4.17 -13.87 -0.16
CA GLU A 212 -3.47 -12.63 0.20
C GLU A 212 -4.43 -11.62 0.86
N VAL A 213 -3.87 -10.76 1.70
CA VAL A 213 -4.58 -9.66 2.37
C VAL A 213 -3.89 -8.34 2.09
N MET A 214 -4.66 -7.26 2.01
CA MET A 214 -4.17 -5.93 1.69
C MET A 214 -4.97 -4.86 2.43
N ILE A 215 -4.30 -3.86 2.98
CA ILE A 215 -4.96 -2.64 3.43
C ILE A 215 -5.14 -1.76 2.19
N VAL A 216 -6.35 -1.75 1.64
CA VAL A 216 -6.65 -1.00 0.41
C VAL A 216 -7.12 0.42 0.69
N GLU A 217 -7.38 0.73 1.98
CA GLU A 217 -7.81 2.03 2.42
C GLU A 217 -7.47 2.28 3.88
N CYS A 218 -6.83 3.39 4.19
CA CYS A 218 -6.61 3.86 5.56
C CYS A 218 -6.48 5.37 5.59
N GLY A 219 -6.60 5.97 6.78
CA GLY A 219 -6.41 7.39 7.00
C GLY A 219 -6.44 7.75 8.47
N MET A 220 -5.85 8.89 8.81
CA MET A 220 -5.86 9.49 10.16
C MET A 220 -5.81 11.01 10.03
N SER A 221 -6.35 11.72 11.02
CA SER A 221 -6.48 13.18 10.97
C SER A 221 -5.15 13.88 10.70
N TRP A 222 -5.16 14.81 9.73
CA TRP A 222 -3.97 15.53 9.26
C TRP A 222 -3.32 16.40 10.36
N ASP A 223 -4.10 16.88 11.32
CA ASP A 223 -3.64 17.76 12.41
C ASP A 223 -2.87 17.04 13.52
N ILE A 224 -2.89 15.71 13.52
CA ILE A 224 -2.09 14.85 14.38
C ILE A 224 -1.03 14.05 13.59
N ALA A 225 -0.37 14.72 12.65
CA ALA A 225 0.49 14.09 11.65
C ALA A 225 1.62 13.20 12.22
N ALA A 226 2.19 13.54 13.39
CA ALA A 226 3.19 12.70 14.05
C ALA A 226 2.59 11.36 14.52
N THR A 227 1.38 11.40 15.10
CA THR A 227 0.62 10.20 15.47
C THR A 227 0.23 9.39 14.23
N ALA A 228 -0.22 10.06 13.17
CA ALA A 228 -0.53 9.43 11.89
C ALA A 228 0.68 8.72 11.28
N LYS A 229 1.88 9.31 11.37
CA LYS A 229 3.13 8.65 10.97
C LYS A 229 3.37 7.38 11.78
N SER A 230 3.21 7.42 13.10
CA SER A 230 3.39 6.25 13.97
C SER A 230 2.38 5.14 13.64
N PHE A 231 1.10 5.49 13.46
CA PHE A 231 0.04 4.59 13.02
C PHE A 231 0.39 3.88 11.70
N LEU A 232 0.77 4.66 10.68
CA LEU A 232 1.10 4.14 9.36
C LEU A 232 2.36 3.26 9.38
N THR A 233 3.40 3.68 10.08
CA THR A 233 4.65 2.92 10.20
C THR A 233 4.38 1.55 10.83
N ASP A 234 3.61 1.50 11.91
CA ASP A 234 3.23 0.26 12.57
C ASP A 234 2.31 -0.60 11.67
N LEU A 235 1.32 0.00 10.99
CA LEU A 235 0.42 -0.70 10.07
C LEU A 235 1.19 -1.34 8.90
N ILE A 236 2.12 -0.60 8.28
CA ILE A 236 2.97 -1.12 7.21
C ILE A 236 3.85 -2.26 7.72
N SER A 237 4.45 -2.10 8.91
CA SER A 237 5.25 -3.15 9.54
C SER A 237 4.42 -4.42 9.82
N LYS A 238 3.22 -4.27 10.38
CA LYS A 238 2.30 -5.38 10.66
C LYS A 238 1.83 -6.08 9.39
N THR A 239 1.55 -5.32 8.32
CA THR A 239 1.19 -5.91 7.03
C THR A 239 2.32 -6.78 6.48
N LYS A 240 3.58 -6.38 6.64
CA LYS A 240 4.75 -7.19 6.27
C LYS A 240 4.92 -8.44 7.16
N GLN A 241 4.40 -8.43 8.39
CA GLN A 241 4.46 -9.54 9.34
C GLN A 241 3.34 -10.57 9.15
N VAL A 242 2.40 -10.33 8.24
CA VAL A 242 1.33 -11.29 7.95
C VAL A 242 1.93 -12.64 7.54
N LYS A 243 1.35 -13.72 8.06
CA LYS A 243 1.81 -15.09 7.84
C LYS A 243 2.08 -15.38 6.37
N ASN A 244 3.10 -16.17 6.12
CA ASN A 244 3.49 -16.66 4.79
C ASN A 244 3.84 -15.55 3.77
N GLY A 245 4.10 -14.32 4.23
CA GLY A 245 4.35 -13.18 3.35
C GLY A 245 3.12 -12.74 2.54
N MET A 246 1.91 -13.08 3.01
CA MET A 246 0.66 -12.82 2.28
C MET A 246 0.08 -11.43 2.54
N GLY A 247 0.71 -10.57 3.33
CA GLY A 247 0.36 -9.15 3.43
C GLY A 247 1.01 -8.36 2.29
N THR A 248 0.20 -7.80 1.38
CA THR A 248 0.70 -7.33 0.08
C THR A 248 0.88 -5.83 -0.05
N GLY A 249 0.34 -5.03 0.87
CA GLY A 249 0.55 -3.58 0.86
C GLY A 249 -0.47 -2.78 1.66
N VAL A 250 -0.20 -1.46 1.69
CA VAL A 250 -1.05 -0.47 2.37
C VAL A 250 -1.28 0.71 1.43
N PHE A 251 -2.54 1.06 1.19
CA PHE A 251 -2.96 2.25 0.45
C PHE A 251 -3.56 3.27 1.41
N TYR A 252 -3.13 4.53 1.28
CA TYR A 252 -3.72 5.67 1.98
C TYR A 252 -4.85 6.25 1.12
N TRP A 253 -6.05 6.45 1.71
CA TRP A 253 -7.17 7.01 0.98
C TRP A 253 -7.12 8.55 0.95
N GLU A 254 -7.18 9.13 -0.25
CA GLU A 254 -7.16 10.58 -0.49
C GLU A 254 -6.09 11.32 0.34
N PRO A 255 -4.81 10.88 0.33
CA PRO A 255 -3.76 11.50 1.15
C PRO A 255 -3.61 13.00 0.87
N GLN A 256 -3.88 13.44 -0.36
CA GLN A 256 -3.77 14.82 -0.83
C GLN A 256 -4.96 15.71 -0.46
N SER A 257 -5.97 15.17 0.20
CA SER A 257 -7.13 15.95 0.64
C SER A 257 -6.71 17.02 1.64
N TYR A 258 -7.17 18.27 1.42
CA TYR A 258 -6.90 19.42 2.29
C TYR A 258 -8.05 20.42 2.25
N GLY A 259 -8.02 21.44 3.12
CA GLY A 259 -9.04 22.50 3.15
C GLY A 259 -10.44 21.98 3.44
N ASN A 260 -10.58 20.93 4.25
CA ASN A 260 -11.85 20.29 4.58
C ASN A 260 -12.64 19.82 3.34
N TRP A 261 -11.95 19.29 2.31
CA TRP A 261 -12.57 18.81 1.09
C TRP A 261 -13.70 17.82 1.40
N LYS A 262 -14.93 18.18 1.04
CA LYS A 262 -16.16 17.40 1.29
C LYS A 262 -16.32 16.92 2.76
N GLY A 263 -15.80 17.66 3.73
CA GLY A 263 -15.82 17.30 5.15
C GLY A 263 -14.81 16.23 5.55
N TYR A 264 -13.93 15.78 4.66
CA TYR A 264 -12.92 14.77 4.95
C TYR A 264 -11.67 15.40 5.59
N THR A 265 -11.30 14.93 6.78
CA THR A 265 -10.17 15.42 7.56
C THR A 265 -9.06 14.38 7.79
N LEU A 266 -9.24 13.16 7.27
CA LEU A 266 -8.30 12.06 7.50
C LEU A 266 -7.22 11.95 6.41
N GLY A 267 -6.99 13.02 5.64
CA GLY A 267 -5.90 13.14 4.68
C GLY A 267 -4.53 13.30 5.34
N ALA A 268 -3.49 13.44 4.55
CA ALA A 268 -2.12 13.60 5.00
C ALA A 268 -1.47 14.92 4.54
N PHE A 269 -2.30 15.86 4.08
CA PHE A 269 -1.88 17.21 3.74
C PHE A 269 -2.50 18.21 4.72
N ASP A 270 -1.76 19.25 5.08
CA ASP A 270 -2.26 20.33 5.91
C ASP A 270 -3.24 21.24 5.14
N ASN A 271 -3.91 22.17 5.84
CA ASN A 271 -4.87 23.07 5.22
C ASN A 271 -4.25 24.04 4.19
N SER A 272 -2.93 24.11 4.08
CA SER A 272 -2.21 24.86 3.04
C SER A 272 -1.91 24.00 1.81
N GLY A 273 -2.35 22.74 1.78
CA GLY A 273 -2.09 21.78 0.70
C GLY A 273 -0.65 21.29 0.67
N ARG A 274 0.05 21.25 1.80
CA ARG A 274 1.41 20.72 1.93
C ARG A 274 1.39 19.34 2.57
N PRO A 275 2.20 18.37 2.07
CA PRO A 275 2.30 17.07 2.69
C PRO A 275 2.83 17.19 4.12
N THR A 276 2.24 16.45 5.03
CA THR A 276 2.67 16.36 6.44
C THR A 276 3.67 15.23 6.63
N VAL A 277 4.30 15.18 7.81
CA VAL A 277 5.22 14.09 8.19
C VAL A 277 4.57 12.71 8.23
N ALA A 278 3.24 12.60 8.19
CA ALA A 278 2.53 11.33 8.11
C ALA A 278 2.98 10.49 6.90
N LEU A 279 3.23 11.14 5.77
CA LEU A 279 3.65 10.46 4.54
C LEU A 279 5.08 9.93 4.58
N ASP A 280 5.91 10.36 5.53
CA ASP A 280 7.25 9.77 5.71
C ASP A 280 7.20 8.27 6.07
N ALA A 281 6.06 7.77 6.56
CA ALA A 281 5.86 6.35 6.83
C ALA A 281 5.98 5.48 5.57
N PHE A 282 5.72 6.04 4.38
CA PHE A 282 5.83 5.33 3.10
C PHE A 282 7.23 5.38 2.50
N ARG A 283 8.05 6.32 2.95
CA ARG A 283 9.42 6.37 2.48
C ARG A 283 10.06 5.02 2.79
N ASN A 284 10.55 4.35 1.77
CA ASN A 284 11.60 3.37 1.95
C ASN A 284 12.81 4.14 2.48
N ILE A 285 12.71 4.51 3.73
CA ILE A 285 13.91 4.58 4.51
C ILE A 285 14.40 3.12 4.44
N THR A 286 15.13 2.73 3.37
CA THR A 286 16.36 2.05 3.63
C THR A 286 16.81 2.77 4.87
N GLU A 287 16.83 2.13 6.03
CA GLU A 287 17.70 2.58 7.06
C GLU A 287 19.05 2.75 6.35
N THR A 288 19.26 3.90 5.73
CA THR A 288 20.44 4.61 6.05
C THR A 288 20.27 4.69 7.55
N LEU A 289 20.81 3.67 8.23
CA LEU A 289 21.29 3.88 9.56
C LEU A 289 21.88 5.29 9.47
N GLN A 290 21.09 6.33 9.79
CA GLN A 290 21.63 7.38 10.57
C GLN A 290 21.96 6.65 11.89
N LEU A 291 22.97 5.77 11.77
CA LEU A 291 24.02 5.83 12.72
C LEU A 291 24.21 7.33 12.86
N LYS A 292 23.80 7.93 14.01
CA LYS A 292 24.66 8.91 14.62
C LYS A 292 26.01 8.21 14.62
N ALA A 293 26.65 8.21 13.46
CA ALA A 293 28.06 8.06 13.37
C ALA A 293 28.51 9.26 14.17
N GLU A 294 28.90 9.03 15.41
CA GLU A 294 30.00 9.80 15.91
C GLU A 294 31.03 9.55 14.82
N THR A 295 31.20 10.57 13.97
CA THR A 295 32.06 10.55 12.84
C THR A 295 33.47 10.38 13.39
N PHE A 296 33.97 9.15 13.33
CA PHE A 296 35.40 9.00 13.47
C PHE A 296 36.02 9.48 12.13
N ASN A 297 37.07 10.26 12.23
CA ASN A 297 37.70 10.81 11.07
C ASN A 297 38.42 9.67 10.33
N ILE A 298 38.12 9.57 9.02
CA ILE A 298 38.81 8.66 8.11
C ILE A 298 39.60 9.52 7.14
N HIS A 299 40.87 9.20 6.99
CA HIS A 299 41.73 9.81 6.01
C HIS A 299 42.14 8.76 4.97
N TYR A 300 41.70 8.95 3.71
CA TYR A 300 42.17 8.11 2.60
C TYR A 300 43.35 8.78 1.88
N ASN A 301 44.49 8.13 1.96
CA ASN A 301 45.67 8.54 1.23
C ASN A 301 45.82 7.71 -0.06
N LYS A 302 45.47 8.31 -1.21
CA LYS A 302 45.50 7.68 -2.52
C LYS A 302 46.91 7.25 -2.95
N THR A 303 47.96 8.00 -2.55
CA THR A 303 49.35 7.72 -3.00
C THR A 303 49.87 6.42 -2.43
N VAL A 304 49.51 6.09 -1.21
CA VAL A 304 49.92 4.83 -0.54
C VAL A 304 48.77 3.80 -0.51
N ALA A 305 47.57 4.16 -1.01
CA ALA A 305 46.37 3.36 -1.00
C ALA A 305 46.02 2.84 0.40
N GLU A 306 45.92 3.74 1.36
CA GLU A 306 45.72 3.42 2.77
C GLU A 306 44.61 4.30 3.35
N ILE A 307 43.75 3.68 4.17
CA ILE A 307 42.78 4.38 5.05
C ILE A 307 43.41 4.44 6.44
N SER A 308 43.56 5.63 7.02
CA SER A 308 44.04 5.84 8.40
C SER A 308 42.94 6.45 9.27
N PHE A 309 43.11 6.29 10.58
CA PHE A 309 42.17 6.67 11.62
C PHE A 309 42.89 7.51 12.68
N ASP A 310 42.14 8.43 13.35
CA ASP A 310 42.71 9.28 14.41
C ASP A 310 43.01 8.51 15.70
N GLU A 311 42.47 7.28 15.83
CA GLU A 311 42.71 6.41 17.00
C GLU A 311 42.87 4.92 16.54
N ARG A 312 43.38 4.10 17.44
CA ARG A 312 43.56 2.67 17.18
C ARG A 312 42.32 1.88 17.56
N PHE A 313 41.87 1.02 16.64
CA PHE A 313 40.71 0.18 16.81
C PHE A 313 41.08 -1.29 17.07
N ARG A 314 40.26 -1.96 17.87
CA ARG A 314 40.37 -3.40 18.12
C ARG A 314 40.20 -4.20 16.82
N LYS A 315 39.26 -3.77 15.97
CA LYS A 315 38.99 -4.39 14.68
C LYS A 315 38.45 -3.36 13.70
N VAL A 316 38.94 -3.43 12.47
CA VAL A 316 38.40 -2.63 11.34
C VAL A 316 38.01 -3.58 10.22
N SER A 317 36.87 -3.38 9.62
CA SER A 317 36.37 -4.15 8.47
C SER A 317 35.96 -3.19 7.35
N VAL A 318 36.39 -3.45 6.13
CA VAL A 318 35.96 -2.75 4.92
C VAL A 318 34.91 -3.60 4.21
N ILE A 319 33.77 -3.01 3.92
CA ILE A 319 32.59 -3.68 3.39
C ILE A 319 32.27 -3.07 2.02
N SER A 320 32.12 -3.91 1.01
CA SER A 320 31.72 -3.48 -0.34
C SER A 320 30.27 -2.99 -0.40
N ALA A 321 29.90 -2.32 -1.49
CA ALA A 321 28.52 -1.91 -1.76
C ALA A 321 27.51 -3.08 -1.79
N ALA A 322 27.98 -4.30 -2.03
CA ALA A 322 27.18 -5.53 -1.98
C ALA A 322 27.04 -6.12 -0.55
N GLY A 323 27.52 -5.40 0.50
CA GLY A 323 27.44 -5.86 1.89
C GLY A 323 28.47 -6.92 2.28
N LYS A 324 29.43 -7.27 1.40
CA LYS A 324 30.46 -8.29 1.66
C LYS A 324 31.67 -7.63 2.33
N ILE A 325 32.18 -8.22 3.43
CA ILE A 325 33.47 -7.84 4.02
C ILE A 325 34.58 -8.22 3.03
N VAL A 326 35.37 -7.23 2.62
CA VAL A 326 36.46 -7.37 1.62
C VAL A 326 37.85 -7.24 2.23
N LEU A 327 37.97 -6.54 3.38
CA LEU A 327 39.19 -6.44 4.17
C LEU A 327 38.84 -6.46 5.66
N THR A 328 39.79 -6.97 6.46
CA THR A 328 39.72 -6.89 7.93
C THR A 328 41.14 -6.72 8.49
N ALA A 329 41.26 -5.84 9.47
CA ALA A 329 42.49 -5.69 10.24
C ALA A 329 42.14 -5.60 11.74
N GLU A 330 43.03 -6.09 12.60
CA GLU A 330 42.85 -6.06 14.05
C GLU A 330 43.99 -5.24 14.69
N ASN A 331 43.65 -4.60 15.82
CA ASN A 331 44.60 -3.79 16.59
C ASN A 331 45.33 -2.73 15.74
N THR A 332 44.59 -2.00 14.93
CA THR A 332 45.13 -1.12 13.89
C THR A 332 44.58 0.31 13.95
N ASP A 333 45.36 1.27 13.46
CA ASP A 333 45.01 2.65 13.17
C ASP A 333 45.02 2.95 11.67
N SER A 334 45.29 1.91 10.82
CA SER A 334 45.19 2.04 9.37
C SER A 334 44.89 0.71 8.70
N ILE A 335 44.46 0.74 7.42
CA ILE A 335 44.23 -0.46 6.60
C ILE A 335 44.61 -0.20 5.14
N GLU A 336 45.46 -1.05 4.58
CA GLU A 336 45.82 -0.98 3.16
C GLU A 336 44.69 -1.40 2.25
N THR A 337 44.48 -0.66 1.17
CA THR A 337 43.37 -0.85 0.21
C THR A 337 43.83 -1.14 -1.22
N ARG A 338 45.13 -1.40 -1.46
CA ARG A 338 45.71 -1.63 -2.81
C ARG A 338 45.02 -2.72 -3.62
N GLN A 339 44.45 -3.70 -2.92
CA GLN A 339 43.75 -4.86 -3.53
C GLN A 339 42.28 -4.59 -3.84
N LEU A 340 41.77 -3.40 -3.49
CA LEU A 340 40.38 -3.03 -3.74
C LEU A 340 40.26 -2.23 -5.05
N SER A 341 39.23 -2.51 -5.82
CA SER A 341 38.87 -1.72 -7.00
C SER A 341 38.35 -0.33 -6.59
N PRO A 342 38.52 0.71 -7.44
CA PRO A 342 37.84 1.98 -7.22
C PRO A 342 36.35 1.78 -6.98
N GLY A 343 35.79 2.51 -6.02
CA GLY A 343 34.39 2.37 -5.65
C GLY A 343 34.05 2.87 -4.25
N THR A 344 32.78 2.72 -3.88
CA THR A 344 32.28 3.11 -2.56
C THR A 344 32.34 1.89 -1.61
N TYR A 345 32.89 2.14 -0.41
CA TYR A 345 32.99 1.15 0.66
C TYR A 345 32.50 1.74 1.98
N ILE A 346 32.10 0.85 2.89
CA ILE A 346 31.79 1.20 4.28
C ILE A 346 32.92 0.65 5.15
N VAL A 347 33.52 1.50 5.97
CA VAL A 347 34.47 1.08 6.99
C VAL A 347 33.72 0.95 8.31
N ASN A 348 33.76 -0.23 8.91
CA ASN A 348 33.23 -0.53 10.23
C ASN A 348 34.39 -0.73 11.21
N ALA A 349 34.47 0.10 12.24
CA ALA A 349 35.53 0.08 13.26
C ALA A 349 34.96 -0.24 14.65
N LEU A 350 35.53 -1.22 15.31
CA LEU A 350 35.21 -1.65 16.67
C LEU A 350 36.29 -1.16 17.64
N ALA A 351 35.93 -0.26 18.52
CA ALA A 351 36.82 0.24 19.57
C ALA A 351 37.07 -0.80 20.70
N TYR A 352 38.11 -0.62 21.48
CA TYR A 352 38.38 -1.46 22.67
C TYR A 352 37.29 -1.39 23.73
N SER A 353 36.53 -0.30 23.78
CA SER A 353 35.34 -0.14 24.63
C SER A 353 34.14 -1.01 24.22
N GLY A 354 34.22 -1.70 23.07
CA GLY A 354 33.08 -2.43 22.47
C GLY A 354 32.18 -1.56 21.61
N LYS A 355 32.46 -0.25 21.47
CA LYS A 355 31.70 0.68 20.63
C LYS A 355 32.03 0.43 19.16
N GLU A 356 31.01 0.33 18.32
CA GLU A 356 31.15 0.29 16.85
C GLU A 356 30.91 1.65 16.22
N SER A 357 31.74 2.02 15.25
CA SER A 357 31.63 3.23 14.44
C SER A 357 31.73 2.86 12.96
N LYS A 358 30.97 3.54 12.09
CA LYS A 358 30.97 3.27 10.64
C LYS A 358 31.17 4.57 9.88
N ALA A 359 31.89 4.50 8.79
CA ALA A 359 32.05 5.62 7.87
C ALA A 359 32.06 5.15 6.42
N LYS A 360 31.67 6.04 5.51
CA LYS A 360 31.72 5.79 4.06
C LYS A 360 33.03 6.34 3.51
N VAL A 361 33.71 5.55 2.68
CA VAL A 361 34.91 5.97 1.96
C VAL A 361 34.72 5.72 0.46
N LEU A 362 35.24 6.64 -0.35
CA LEU A 362 35.33 6.50 -1.81
C LEU A 362 36.79 6.28 -2.17
N LEU A 363 37.10 5.11 -2.75
CA LEU A 363 38.40 4.77 -3.31
C LEU A 363 38.39 5.12 -4.83
N TYR A 364 39.44 5.78 -5.35
CA TYR A 364 39.53 6.18 -6.77
C TYR A 364 40.97 6.18 -7.27
#